data_667d37d05e0226ff01dc393671c8b76a
#
_entry.id   667d37d05e0226ff01dc393671c8b76a
#
_cell.length_a   1.000
_cell.length_b   1.000
_cell.length_c   1.000
_cell.angle_alpha   90.00
_cell.angle_beta   90.00
_cell.angle_gamma   90.00
#
_symmetry.space_group_name_H-M   'P 1'
#
loop_
_entity.id
_entity.type
_entity.pdbx_description
1 polymer ?
#
loop_
_entity_poly.entity_id
_entity_poly.type
_entity_poly.pdbx_seq_one_letter_code
_entity_poly.pdbx_strand_id
1 'polypeptide(L)'
;IDLRHLPFVTIDGEDARDFDDAVYCEKNSSAWKLFSGGWKLYVAIADVSHYVKVGSALDDEAQKRGNSVYFPERVIPMLPEELSNGLCSLNPHVDRLAMVCEMTMSKAGKLVDYQFYEAVIHSHARLTYNKVSAMLEQPKATEGRALSGEYKEVLPHLKQLYALYQVLLAARHERGAIDFETQETRIVFGAGRKIAEIRPTQRNDAHKLIEECMLAANVATARFMQDHQIPSLYRVHGGPPPERL
;
A
#
# COMPACT_ATOMS: atom_id res chain seq x y z
N ILE A 1 -3.55 -11.20 16.61
CA ILE A 1 -3.70 -12.37 15.71
C ILE A 1 -2.35 -12.69 15.11
N ASP A 2 -2.04 -13.98 14.87
CA ASP A 2 -0.78 -14.40 14.24
C ASP A 2 -1.02 -14.67 12.74
N LEU A 3 -0.47 -13.82 11.89
CA LEU A 3 -0.53 -13.91 10.43
C LEU A 3 0.85 -14.12 9.78
N ARG A 4 1.87 -14.53 10.54
CA ARG A 4 3.23 -14.72 10.03
C ARG A 4 3.34 -15.79 8.94
N HIS A 5 2.37 -16.69 8.86
CA HIS A 5 2.27 -17.72 7.84
C HIS A 5 1.77 -17.19 6.49
N LEU A 6 1.15 -16.01 6.45
CA LEU A 6 0.69 -15.38 5.20
C LEU A 6 1.84 -14.63 4.53
N PRO A 7 2.09 -14.84 3.24
CA PRO A 7 3.22 -14.24 2.55
C PRO A 7 2.95 -12.78 2.17
N PHE A 8 2.85 -11.92 3.18
CA PHE A 8 2.79 -10.48 2.99
C PHE A 8 4.05 -9.98 2.28
N VAL A 9 3.90 -8.97 1.46
CA VAL A 9 5.01 -8.26 0.80
C VAL A 9 4.81 -6.75 0.94
N THR A 10 5.91 -6.01 1.03
CA THR A 10 5.93 -4.57 0.86
C THR A 10 6.30 -4.21 -0.58
N ILE A 11 5.63 -3.21 -1.17
CA ILE A 11 5.87 -2.76 -2.54
C ILE A 11 5.95 -1.24 -2.53
N ASP A 12 7.14 -0.67 -2.72
CA ASP A 12 7.37 0.77 -2.65
C ASP A 12 8.49 1.21 -3.60
N GLY A 13 8.88 2.47 -3.53
CA GLY A 13 10.01 3.03 -4.27
C GLY A 13 11.34 2.37 -3.89
N GLU A 14 12.31 2.47 -4.78
CA GLU A 14 13.65 1.90 -4.55
C GLU A 14 14.39 2.57 -3.40
N ASP A 15 14.08 3.83 -3.15
CA ASP A 15 14.72 4.65 -2.11
C ASP A 15 13.95 4.63 -0.77
N ALA A 16 12.78 3.98 -0.72
CA ALA A 16 11.97 3.89 0.50
C ALA A 16 12.73 3.16 1.61
N ARG A 17 12.61 3.66 2.85
CA ARG A 17 13.22 3.08 4.04
C ARG A 17 12.20 2.76 5.13
N ASP A 18 11.09 3.45 5.09
CA ASP A 18 9.93 3.34 5.95
C ASP A 18 8.82 2.60 5.18
N PHE A 19 8.62 1.31 5.48
CA PHE A 19 7.58 0.50 4.86
C PHE A 19 6.37 0.50 5.77
N ASP A 20 5.41 1.38 5.47
CA ASP A 20 4.23 1.59 6.31
C ASP A 20 3.12 0.60 6.00
N ASP A 21 3.11 0.01 4.80
CA ASP A 21 2.09 -0.93 4.36
C ASP A 21 2.67 -2.21 3.77
N ALA A 22 1.97 -3.31 4.00
CA ALA A 22 2.20 -4.60 3.37
C ALA A 22 0.88 -5.19 2.90
N VAL A 23 0.93 -5.92 1.78
CA VAL A 23 -0.27 -6.47 1.14
C VAL A 23 -0.15 -7.96 0.91
N TYR A 24 -1.28 -8.65 1.00
CA TYR A 24 -1.44 -10.04 0.63
C TYR A 24 -2.80 -10.25 -0.02
N CYS A 25 -2.86 -11.11 -1.03
CA CYS A 25 -4.10 -11.40 -1.71
C CYS A 25 -4.19 -12.88 -2.12
N GLU A 26 -5.36 -13.46 -1.92
CA GLU A 26 -5.68 -14.81 -2.34
C GLU A 26 -7.09 -14.89 -2.95
N LYS A 27 -7.36 -15.95 -3.70
CA LYS A 27 -8.73 -16.24 -4.15
C LYS A 27 -9.61 -16.59 -2.96
N ASN A 28 -10.82 -16.02 -2.93
CA ASN A 28 -11.80 -16.40 -1.95
C ASN A 28 -12.36 -17.79 -2.28
N SER A 29 -11.94 -18.78 -1.49
CA SER A 29 -12.35 -20.19 -1.59
C SER A 29 -13.52 -20.55 -0.67
N SER A 30 -14.28 -19.55 -0.16
CA SER A 30 -15.40 -19.79 0.75
C SER A 30 -16.37 -20.86 0.21
N ALA A 31 -16.68 -21.84 1.03
CA ALA A 31 -17.63 -22.92 0.72
C ALA A 31 -19.09 -22.43 0.55
N TRP A 32 -19.38 -21.21 0.98
CA TRP A 32 -20.70 -20.58 0.81
C TRP A 32 -20.84 -20.05 -0.62
N LYS A 33 -21.66 -20.71 -1.43
CA LYS A 33 -21.88 -20.38 -2.86
C LYS A 33 -22.23 -18.90 -3.13
N LEU A 34 -22.83 -18.20 -2.17
CA LEU A 34 -23.19 -16.78 -2.28
C LEU A 34 -21.97 -15.85 -2.31
N PHE A 35 -20.85 -16.27 -1.69
CA PHE A 35 -19.60 -15.52 -1.59
C PHE A 35 -18.42 -16.22 -2.29
N SER A 36 -18.70 -17.33 -3.00
CA SER A 36 -17.67 -18.08 -3.70
C SER A 36 -17.16 -17.30 -4.93
N GLY A 37 -15.87 -17.14 -4.99
CA GLY A 37 -15.15 -16.40 -6.02
C GLY A 37 -14.95 -14.93 -5.65
N GLY A 38 -14.04 -14.27 -6.36
CA GLY A 38 -13.46 -13.00 -5.95
C GLY A 38 -12.20 -13.25 -5.13
N TRP A 39 -11.87 -12.32 -4.24
CA TRP A 39 -10.60 -12.33 -3.52
C TRP A 39 -10.77 -12.01 -2.03
N LYS A 40 -9.83 -12.50 -1.24
CA LYS A 40 -9.51 -11.94 0.06
C LYS A 40 -8.27 -11.06 -0.09
N LEU A 41 -8.42 -9.79 0.24
CA LEU A 41 -7.35 -8.80 0.26
C LEU A 41 -7.03 -8.44 1.71
N TYR A 42 -5.76 -8.50 2.05
CA TYR A 42 -5.24 -8.09 3.35
C TYR A 42 -4.33 -6.88 3.14
N VAL A 43 -4.62 -5.82 3.84
CA VAL A 43 -3.78 -4.62 3.92
C VAL A 43 -3.35 -4.47 5.36
N ALA A 44 -2.06 -4.61 5.60
CA ALA A 44 -1.45 -4.47 6.91
C ALA A 44 -0.74 -3.11 6.97
N ILE A 45 -1.09 -2.30 7.95
CA ILE A 45 -0.46 -1.00 8.21
C ILE A 45 0.35 -1.11 9.49
N ALA A 46 1.57 -0.57 9.49
CA ALA A 46 2.44 -0.55 10.66
C ALA A 46 1.70 0.00 11.90
N ASP A 47 1.69 -0.76 13.00
CA ASP A 47 1.00 -0.34 14.23
C ASP A 47 1.84 0.66 15.03
N VAL A 48 1.89 1.89 14.53
CA VAL A 48 2.59 2.99 15.19
C VAL A 48 2.00 3.28 16.56
N SER A 49 0.69 3.10 16.76
CA SER A 49 -0.02 3.36 18.00
C SER A 49 0.40 2.43 19.15
N HIS A 50 0.97 1.28 18.83
CA HIS A 50 1.57 0.38 19.81
C HIS A 50 2.76 1.05 20.52
N TYR A 51 3.57 1.80 19.80
CA TYR A 51 4.79 2.43 20.30
C TYR A 51 4.58 3.86 20.76
N VAL A 52 3.79 4.65 20.03
CA VAL A 52 3.50 6.06 20.34
C VAL A 52 2.19 6.14 21.10
N LYS A 53 2.29 6.19 22.44
CA LYS A 53 1.12 6.27 23.31
C LYS A 53 0.67 7.71 23.46
N VAL A 54 -0.65 7.91 23.53
CA VAL A 54 -1.26 9.22 23.75
C VAL A 54 -0.69 9.88 25.02
N GLY A 55 -0.28 11.14 24.91
CA GLY A 55 0.31 11.93 25.99
C GLY A 55 1.77 11.56 26.33
N SER A 56 2.42 10.70 25.54
CA SER A 56 3.85 10.44 25.68
C SER A 56 4.69 11.55 25.05
N ALA A 57 5.97 11.65 25.43
CA ALA A 57 6.89 12.61 24.83
C ALA A 57 7.03 12.43 23.31
N LEU A 58 6.89 11.20 22.79
CA LEU A 58 6.85 10.92 21.36
C LEU A 58 5.59 11.49 20.71
N ASP A 59 4.43 11.33 21.33
CA ASP A 59 3.16 11.88 20.85
C ASP A 59 3.20 13.42 20.83
N ASP A 60 3.65 14.04 21.92
CA ASP A 60 3.81 15.50 22.02
C ASP A 60 4.74 16.05 20.93
N GLU A 61 5.85 15.39 20.66
CA GLU A 61 6.80 15.80 19.62
C GLU A 61 6.24 15.58 18.21
N ALA A 62 5.58 14.44 17.98
CA ALA A 62 4.95 14.14 16.70
C ALA A 62 3.85 15.16 16.36
N GLN A 63 3.04 15.57 17.33
CA GLN A 63 2.02 16.61 17.15
C GLN A 63 2.63 17.96 16.78
N LYS A 64 3.76 18.34 17.39
CA LYS A 64 4.48 19.59 17.05
C LYS A 64 5.05 19.55 15.63
N ARG A 65 5.58 18.41 15.18
CA ARG A 65 6.10 18.23 13.82
C ARG A 65 4.99 18.14 12.78
N GLY A 66 3.90 17.46 13.09
CA GLY A 66 2.70 17.31 12.27
C GLY A 66 2.84 16.37 11.09
N ASN A 67 4.02 16.27 10.47
CA ASN A 67 4.33 15.37 9.35
C ASN A 67 5.84 15.12 9.24
N SER A 68 6.23 14.20 8.37
CA SER A 68 7.60 14.09 7.86
C SER A 68 7.78 15.02 6.67
N VAL A 69 8.99 15.62 6.52
CA VAL A 69 9.32 16.50 5.41
C VAL A 69 10.38 15.84 4.54
N TYR A 70 10.04 15.60 3.28
CA TYR A 70 10.89 14.89 2.33
C TYR A 70 11.59 15.88 1.40
N PHE A 71 12.90 15.99 1.53
CA PHE A 71 13.78 16.68 0.60
C PHE A 71 14.43 15.64 -0.33
N PRO A 72 14.97 16.05 -1.49
CA PRO A 72 15.52 15.10 -2.47
C PRO A 72 16.58 14.12 -1.95
N GLU A 73 17.34 14.42 -0.93
CA GLU A 73 18.35 13.50 -0.36
C GLU A 73 18.30 13.43 1.18
N ARG A 74 17.27 14.02 1.77
CA ARG A 74 17.15 14.12 3.21
C ARG A 74 15.69 14.09 3.63
N VAL A 75 15.40 13.31 4.66
CA VAL A 75 14.10 13.32 5.33
C VAL A 75 14.27 13.96 6.72
N ILE A 76 13.32 14.81 7.10
CA ILE A 76 13.13 15.23 8.50
C ILE A 76 11.91 14.46 8.99
N PRO A 77 12.10 13.35 9.71
CA PRO A 77 11.00 12.47 10.06
C PRO A 77 10.15 13.05 11.19
N MET A 78 8.84 12.75 11.19
CA MET A 78 7.92 13.08 12.27
C MET A 78 8.25 12.29 13.54
N LEU A 79 8.61 11.02 13.39
CA LEU A 79 9.04 10.12 14.46
C LEU A 79 10.53 9.82 14.34
N PRO A 80 11.22 9.43 15.44
CA PRO A 80 12.62 8.97 15.38
C PRO A 80 12.80 7.84 14.37
N GLU A 81 13.95 7.83 13.67
CA GLU A 81 14.25 6.82 12.65
C GLU A 81 14.26 5.39 13.20
N GLU A 82 14.58 5.20 14.48
CA GLU A 82 14.50 3.92 15.16
C GLU A 82 13.08 3.35 15.18
N LEU A 83 12.06 4.23 15.15
CA LEU A 83 10.66 3.83 14.98
C LEU A 83 10.29 3.74 13.51
N SER A 84 10.42 4.84 12.76
CA SER A 84 9.91 4.91 11.38
C SER A 84 10.59 3.92 10.44
N ASN A 85 11.91 3.81 10.48
CA ASN A 85 12.68 2.89 9.63
C ASN A 85 12.95 1.54 10.31
N GLY A 86 12.78 1.47 11.63
CA GLY A 86 13.12 0.32 12.47
C GLY A 86 11.89 -0.48 12.92
N LEU A 87 11.37 -0.17 14.11
CA LEU A 87 10.35 -0.98 14.78
C LEU A 87 8.99 -0.96 14.08
N CYS A 88 8.58 0.19 13.53
CA CYS A 88 7.32 0.31 12.82
C CYS A 88 7.43 -0.18 11.36
N SER A 89 8.58 0.03 10.71
CA SER A 89 8.75 -0.37 9.30
C SER A 89 8.56 -1.88 9.13
N LEU A 90 7.70 -2.27 8.18
CA LEU A 90 7.35 -3.66 7.87
C LEU A 90 8.46 -4.34 7.06
N ASN A 91 9.69 -4.27 7.60
CA ASN A 91 10.89 -4.83 6.99
C ASN A 91 10.74 -6.33 6.71
N PRO A 92 11.36 -6.86 5.62
CA PRO A 92 11.27 -8.26 5.28
C PRO A 92 12.00 -9.15 6.31
N HIS A 93 11.50 -10.38 6.48
CA HIS A 93 12.08 -11.44 7.28
C HIS A 93 12.21 -11.13 8.78
N VAL A 94 11.37 -10.22 9.28
CA VAL A 94 11.24 -9.93 10.72
C VAL A 94 9.78 -9.81 11.09
N ASP A 95 9.46 -10.16 12.34
CA ASP A 95 8.11 -10.04 12.87
C ASP A 95 7.80 -8.56 13.15
N ARG A 96 6.62 -8.11 12.74
CA ARG A 96 6.14 -6.72 12.93
C ARG A 96 4.70 -6.70 13.38
N LEU A 97 4.40 -5.73 14.23
CA LEU A 97 3.05 -5.41 14.64
C LEU A 97 2.36 -4.58 13.57
N ALA A 98 1.16 -4.97 13.24
CA ALA A 98 0.36 -4.29 12.22
C ALA A 98 -1.11 -4.25 12.60
N MET A 99 -1.79 -3.17 12.20
CA MET A 99 -3.24 -3.12 12.10
C MET A 99 -3.63 -3.67 10.73
N VAL A 100 -4.38 -4.74 10.69
CA VAL A 100 -4.77 -5.42 9.46
C VAL A 100 -6.22 -5.11 9.12
N CYS A 101 -6.43 -4.69 7.87
CA CYS A 101 -7.73 -4.66 7.23
C CYS A 101 -7.86 -5.89 6.31
N GLU A 102 -8.64 -6.88 6.73
CA GLU A 102 -9.00 -8.04 5.91
C GLU A 102 -10.30 -7.74 5.18
N MET A 103 -10.30 -7.84 3.86
CA MET A 103 -11.42 -7.49 3.00
C MET A 103 -11.83 -8.64 2.10
N THR A 104 -13.14 -8.88 1.97
CA THR A 104 -13.71 -9.78 0.96
C THR A 104 -14.16 -8.96 -0.23
N MET A 105 -13.52 -9.18 -1.38
CA MET A 105 -13.82 -8.52 -2.65
C MET A 105 -14.58 -9.46 -3.57
N SER A 106 -15.66 -8.95 -4.17
CA SER A 106 -16.44 -9.72 -5.18
C SER A 106 -15.70 -9.82 -6.51
N LYS A 107 -16.17 -10.69 -7.40
CA LYS A 107 -15.68 -10.79 -8.80
C LYS A 107 -15.81 -9.47 -9.59
N ALA A 108 -16.73 -8.60 -9.18
CA ALA A 108 -16.95 -7.28 -9.79
C ALA A 108 -16.21 -6.14 -9.06
N GLY A 109 -15.25 -6.44 -8.19
CA GLY A 109 -14.46 -5.43 -7.47
C GLY A 109 -15.23 -4.68 -6.38
N LYS A 110 -16.37 -5.20 -5.91
CA LYS A 110 -17.11 -4.57 -4.80
C LYS A 110 -16.62 -5.11 -3.46
N LEU A 111 -16.42 -4.22 -2.50
CA LEU A 111 -16.17 -4.56 -1.10
C LEU A 111 -17.47 -5.16 -0.51
N VAL A 112 -17.41 -6.45 -0.18
CA VAL A 112 -18.54 -7.23 0.35
C VAL A 112 -18.54 -7.25 1.86
N ASP A 113 -17.37 -7.50 2.45
CA ASP A 113 -17.17 -7.62 3.90
C ASP A 113 -15.77 -7.17 4.28
N TYR A 114 -15.58 -6.74 5.53
CA TYR A 114 -14.28 -6.33 6.04
C TYR A 114 -14.21 -6.48 7.56
N GLN A 115 -13.01 -6.67 8.07
CA GLN A 115 -12.72 -6.67 9.50
C GLN A 115 -11.36 -6.06 9.78
N PHE A 116 -11.23 -5.46 10.97
CA PHE A 116 -9.99 -4.87 11.45
C PHE A 116 -9.52 -5.59 12.72
N TYR A 117 -8.22 -5.83 12.81
CA TYR A 117 -7.63 -6.43 14.00
C TYR A 117 -6.11 -6.16 14.06
N GLU A 118 -5.59 -6.14 15.27
CA GLU A 118 -4.14 -6.14 15.53
C GLU A 118 -3.56 -7.52 15.24
N ALA A 119 -2.42 -7.54 14.54
CA ALA A 119 -1.76 -8.77 14.15
C ALA A 119 -0.24 -8.66 14.22
N VAL A 120 0.40 -9.83 14.30
CA VAL A 120 1.81 -9.99 14.00
C VAL A 120 1.93 -10.54 12.59
N ILE A 121 2.67 -9.85 11.73
CA ILE A 121 2.98 -10.25 10.38
C ILE A 121 4.47 -10.50 10.21
N HIS A 122 4.82 -11.23 9.14
CA HIS A 122 6.20 -11.46 8.72
C HIS A 122 6.27 -11.19 7.21
N SER A 123 6.81 -10.04 6.82
CA SER A 123 6.94 -9.72 5.40
C SER A 123 7.92 -10.68 4.72
N HIS A 124 7.48 -11.35 3.65
CA HIS A 124 8.29 -12.35 2.94
C HIS A 124 9.22 -11.74 1.89
N ALA A 125 8.93 -10.52 1.45
CA ALA A 125 9.77 -9.81 0.49
C ALA A 125 9.57 -8.30 0.56
N ARG A 126 10.66 -7.57 0.38
CA ARG A 126 10.69 -6.16 0.03
C ARG A 126 10.77 -6.05 -1.48
N LEU A 127 9.70 -5.63 -2.11
CA LEU A 127 9.63 -5.44 -3.55
C LEU A 127 9.64 -3.95 -3.90
N THR A 128 10.04 -3.64 -5.14
CA THR A 128 9.90 -2.30 -5.68
C THR A 128 8.86 -2.30 -6.79
N TYR A 129 8.27 -1.13 -7.08
CA TYR A 129 7.33 -0.99 -8.18
C TYR A 129 7.89 -1.52 -9.51
N ASN A 130 9.18 -1.27 -9.78
CA ASN A 130 9.84 -1.74 -10.99
C ASN A 130 9.99 -3.27 -11.02
N LYS A 131 10.37 -3.90 -9.91
CA LYS A 131 10.46 -5.37 -9.81
C LYS A 131 9.11 -6.04 -10.03
N VAL A 132 8.05 -5.50 -9.40
CA VAL A 132 6.69 -6.04 -9.55
C VAL A 132 6.19 -5.86 -10.98
N SER A 133 6.39 -4.69 -11.58
CA SER A 133 6.05 -4.43 -13.00
C SER A 133 6.80 -5.39 -13.92
N ALA A 134 8.11 -5.60 -13.74
CA ALA A 134 8.88 -6.55 -14.54
C ALA A 134 8.33 -7.98 -14.46
N MET A 135 7.93 -8.44 -13.26
CA MET A 135 7.35 -9.78 -13.07
C MET A 135 5.95 -9.95 -13.65
N LEU A 136 5.10 -8.92 -13.58
CA LEU A 136 3.67 -9.01 -13.91
C LEU A 136 3.35 -8.53 -15.32
N GLU A 137 3.96 -7.43 -15.77
CA GLU A 137 3.71 -6.83 -17.07
C GLU A 137 4.66 -7.37 -18.16
N GLN A 138 5.90 -7.74 -17.76
CA GLN A 138 6.93 -8.23 -18.70
C GLN A 138 7.50 -9.62 -18.32
N PRO A 139 6.65 -10.63 -18.00
CA PRO A 139 7.11 -11.92 -17.45
C PRO A 139 7.98 -12.73 -18.39
N LYS A 140 7.99 -12.41 -19.70
CA LYS A 140 8.80 -13.08 -20.73
C LYS A 140 10.16 -12.41 -20.96
N ALA A 141 10.36 -11.18 -20.48
CA ALA A 141 11.64 -10.49 -20.55
C ALA A 141 12.69 -11.20 -19.66
N THR A 142 13.96 -11.00 -19.93
CA THR A 142 15.05 -11.63 -19.17
C THR A 142 14.97 -11.28 -17.70
N GLU A 143 14.77 -10.01 -17.36
CA GLU A 143 14.62 -9.52 -16.00
C GLU A 143 13.36 -10.09 -15.33
N GLY A 144 12.20 -10.05 -16.00
CA GLY A 144 10.95 -10.58 -15.46
C GLY A 144 11.03 -12.07 -15.14
N ARG A 145 11.74 -12.86 -15.96
CA ARG A 145 11.99 -14.29 -15.69
C ARG A 145 12.93 -14.50 -14.50
N ALA A 146 14.01 -13.74 -14.41
CA ALA A 146 14.97 -13.83 -13.32
C ALA A 146 14.29 -13.50 -11.97
N LEU A 147 13.58 -12.37 -11.90
CA LEU A 147 12.83 -11.95 -10.72
C LEU A 147 11.71 -12.94 -10.36
N SER A 148 11.00 -13.48 -11.36
CA SER A 148 9.97 -14.51 -11.12
C SER A 148 10.55 -15.81 -10.52
N GLY A 149 11.80 -16.12 -10.82
CA GLY A 149 12.53 -17.23 -10.21
C GLY A 149 12.98 -16.91 -8.78
N GLU A 150 13.48 -15.70 -8.54
CA GLU A 150 13.91 -15.22 -7.22
C GLU A 150 12.73 -15.15 -6.24
N TYR A 151 11.59 -14.59 -6.67
CA TYR A 151 10.41 -14.39 -5.85
C TYR A 151 9.31 -15.44 -6.08
N LYS A 152 9.69 -16.67 -6.43
CA LYS A 152 8.77 -17.77 -6.78
C LYS A 152 7.69 -18.05 -5.72
N GLU A 153 8.00 -17.84 -4.44
CA GLU A 153 7.10 -18.14 -3.33
C GLU A 153 5.97 -17.10 -3.22
N VAL A 154 6.26 -15.83 -3.47
CA VAL A 154 5.27 -14.74 -3.40
C VAL A 154 4.60 -14.47 -4.75
N LEU A 155 5.18 -14.90 -5.85
CA LEU A 155 4.68 -14.65 -7.21
C LEU A 155 3.23 -15.12 -7.44
N PRO A 156 2.76 -16.27 -6.95
CA PRO A 156 1.35 -16.67 -7.09
C PRO A 156 0.39 -15.65 -6.47
N HIS A 157 0.75 -15.08 -5.32
CA HIS A 157 -0.04 -14.09 -4.60
C HIS A 157 0.01 -12.72 -5.28
N LEU A 158 1.16 -12.32 -5.81
CA LEU A 158 1.29 -11.12 -6.65
C LEU A 158 0.40 -11.20 -7.89
N LYS A 159 0.29 -12.36 -8.52
CA LYS A 159 -0.63 -12.59 -9.65
C LYS A 159 -2.10 -12.46 -9.25
N GLN A 160 -2.48 -12.92 -8.06
CA GLN A 160 -3.84 -12.73 -7.54
C GLN A 160 -4.10 -11.25 -7.24
N LEU A 161 -3.15 -10.57 -6.65
CA LEU A 161 -3.22 -9.15 -6.38
C LEU A 161 -3.38 -8.33 -7.68
N TYR A 162 -2.62 -8.68 -8.73
CA TYR A 162 -2.73 -8.04 -10.04
C TYR A 162 -4.08 -8.30 -10.71
N ALA A 163 -4.60 -9.52 -10.62
CA ALA A 163 -5.92 -9.86 -11.14
C ALA A 163 -7.03 -9.09 -10.40
N LEU A 164 -6.92 -8.92 -9.09
CA LEU A 164 -7.82 -8.09 -8.32
C LEU A 164 -7.72 -6.61 -8.74
N TYR A 165 -6.49 -6.08 -8.86
CA TYR A 165 -6.25 -4.71 -9.32
C TYR A 165 -6.96 -4.40 -10.63
N GLN A 166 -6.86 -5.28 -11.63
CA GLN A 166 -7.53 -5.07 -12.92
C GLN A 166 -9.06 -4.96 -12.79
N VAL A 167 -9.65 -5.75 -11.88
CA VAL A 167 -11.09 -5.68 -11.60
C VAL A 167 -11.46 -4.38 -10.85
N LEU A 168 -10.63 -3.95 -9.89
CA LEU A 168 -10.85 -2.70 -9.17
C LEU A 168 -10.74 -1.50 -10.10
N LEU A 169 -9.76 -1.48 -10.99
CA LEU A 169 -9.58 -0.44 -12.00
C LEU A 169 -10.79 -0.35 -12.95
N ALA A 170 -11.29 -1.50 -13.44
CA ALA A 170 -12.48 -1.54 -14.27
C ALA A 170 -13.72 -0.98 -13.52
N ALA A 171 -13.92 -1.40 -12.27
CA ALA A 171 -15.01 -0.89 -11.44
C ALA A 171 -14.87 0.62 -11.13
N ARG A 172 -13.63 1.12 -11.03
CA ARG A 172 -13.34 2.56 -10.87
C ARG A 172 -13.77 3.35 -12.12
N HIS A 173 -13.42 2.86 -13.31
CA HIS A 173 -13.83 3.49 -14.58
C HIS A 173 -15.36 3.49 -14.75
N GLU A 174 -16.04 2.38 -14.42
CA GLU A 174 -17.51 2.31 -14.47
C GLU A 174 -18.18 3.34 -13.54
N ARG A 175 -17.56 3.69 -12.40
CA ARG A 175 -18.02 4.74 -11.49
C ARG A 175 -17.77 6.16 -11.99
N GLY A 176 -17.10 6.32 -13.14
CA GLY A 176 -16.78 7.62 -13.73
C GLY A 176 -15.62 8.35 -13.04
N ALA A 177 -14.74 7.62 -12.36
CA ALA A 177 -13.52 8.21 -11.82
C ALA A 177 -12.60 8.66 -12.95
N ILE A 178 -12.08 9.87 -12.82
CA ILE A 178 -11.15 10.46 -13.78
C ILE A 178 -9.73 10.20 -13.29
N ASP A 179 -8.92 9.57 -14.14
CA ASP A 179 -7.50 9.41 -13.89
C ASP A 179 -6.74 10.60 -14.49
N PHE A 180 -6.17 11.43 -13.62
CA PHE A 180 -5.28 12.49 -14.05
C PHE A 180 -3.85 11.94 -14.15
N GLU A 181 -3.30 11.92 -15.35
CA GLU A 181 -1.87 11.63 -15.54
C GLU A 181 -1.05 12.90 -15.28
N THR A 182 -0.74 13.14 -14.01
CA THR A 182 0.23 14.17 -13.65
C THR A 182 1.64 13.62 -13.80
N GLN A 183 2.52 14.35 -14.50
CA GLN A 183 3.94 14.00 -14.56
C GLN A 183 4.63 14.43 -13.26
N GLU A 184 4.96 13.47 -12.42
CA GLU A 184 5.88 13.68 -11.32
C GLU A 184 7.31 13.68 -11.83
N THR A 185 8.19 14.48 -11.22
CA THR A 185 9.58 14.54 -11.62
C THR A 185 10.49 14.16 -10.45
N ARG A 186 11.56 13.42 -10.77
CA ARG A 186 12.63 13.08 -9.83
C ARG A 186 13.88 13.86 -10.16
N ILE A 187 14.50 14.46 -9.14
CA ILE A 187 15.78 15.13 -9.26
C ILE A 187 16.90 14.10 -9.10
N VAL A 188 17.77 14.02 -10.10
CA VAL A 188 18.97 13.16 -10.06
C VAL A 188 20.18 14.04 -9.77
N PHE A 189 20.92 13.72 -8.71
CA PHE A 189 22.12 14.42 -8.32
C PHE A 189 23.36 13.76 -8.92
N GLY A 190 24.28 14.60 -9.38
CA GLY A 190 25.61 14.21 -9.84
C GLY A 190 26.67 14.45 -8.77
N ALA A 191 27.93 14.46 -9.20
CA ALA A 191 29.05 14.75 -8.34
C ALA A 191 28.91 16.12 -7.65
N GLY A 192 29.25 16.18 -6.36
CA GLY A 192 29.19 17.41 -5.57
C GLY A 192 27.77 17.88 -5.25
N ARG A 193 26.77 16.99 -5.25
CA ARG A 193 25.37 17.28 -4.94
C ARG A 193 24.75 18.35 -5.85
N LYS A 194 25.24 18.48 -7.08
CA LYS A 194 24.63 19.33 -8.09
C LYS A 194 23.56 18.55 -8.84
N ILE A 195 22.47 19.21 -9.20
CA ILE A 195 21.42 18.61 -10.04
C ILE A 195 22.05 18.25 -11.38
N ALA A 196 22.11 16.95 -11.69
CA ALA A 196 22.59 16.44 -12.97
C ALA A 196 21.46 16.38 -13.99
N GLU A 197 20.25 16.01 -13.55
CA GLU A 197 19.11 15.82 -14.42
C GLU A 197 17.80 15.90 -13.63
N ILE A 198 16.72 16.30 -14.29
CA ILE A 198 15.34 16.16 -13.79
C ILE A 198 14.64 15.20 -14.72
N ARG A 199 14.25 14.03 -14.21
CA ARG A 199 13.59 12.96 -14.98
C ARG A 199 12.12 12.86 -14.61
N PRO A 200 11.22 12.64 -15.58
CA PRO A 200 9.86 12.27 -15.27
C PRO A 200 9.83 10.89 -14.61
N THR A 201 9.03 10.74 -13.57
CA THR A 201 8.73 9.44 -12.95
C THR A 201 7.69 8.75 -13.80
N GLN A 202 8.00 7.57 -14.31
CA GLN A 202 7.01 6.76 -15.04
C GLN A 202 6.24 5.90 -14.04
N ARG A 203 4.92 6.15 -13.92
CA ARG A 203 4.01 5.28 -13.18
C ARG A 203 3.75 4.01 -14.00
N ASN A 204 3.86 2.86 -13.37
CA ASN A 204 3.51 1.56 -13.92
C ASN A 204 2.30 0.97 -13.16
N ASP A 205 1.82 -0.20 -13.60
CA ASP A 205 0.67 -0.85 -12.98
C ASP A 205 0.90 -1.21 -11.50
N ALA A 206 2.15 -1.43 -11.07
CA ALA A 206 2.42 -1.72 -9.66
C ALA A 206 2.13 -0.53 -8.74
N HIS A 207 2.35 0.70 -9.18
CA HIS A 207 1.95 1.90 -8.43
C HIS A 207 0.43 1.97 -8.29
N LYS A 208 -0.30 1.77 -9.39
CA LYS A 208 -1.76 1.80 -9.42
C LYS A 208 -2.37 0.65 -8.60
N LEU A 209 -1.72 -0.51 -8.59
CA LEU A 209 -2.11 -1.68 -7.80
C LEU A 209 -2.09 -1.36 -6.30
N ILE A 210 -1.02 -0.78 -5.78
CA ILE A 210 -0.94 -0.38 -4.38
C ILE A 210 -1.94 0.73 -4.08
N GLU A 211 -2.09 1.72 -4.97
CA GLU A 211 -3.12 2.75 -4.84
C GLU A 211 -4.53 2.16 -4.68
N GLU A 212 -4.93 1.18 -5.51
CA GLU A 212 -6.23 0.53 -5.39
C GLU A 212 -6.39 -0.27 -4.09
N CYS A 213 -5.32 -0.91 -3.59
CA CYS A 213 -5.34 -1.58 -2.30
C CYS A 213 -5.57 -0.59 -1.15
N MET A 214 -4.88 0.57 -1.18
CA MET A 214 -5.02 1.62 -0.18
C MET A 214 -6.41 2.28 -0.26
N LEU A 215 -6.92 2.53 -1.46
CA LEU A 215 -8.29 3.03 -1.65
C LEU A 215 -9.33 2.08 -1.09
N ALA A 216 -9.19 0.76 -1.32
CA ALA A 216 -10.10 -0.24 -0.75
C ALA A 216 -10.05 -0.24 0.78
N ALA A 217 -8.87 -0.19 1.38
CA ALA A 217 -8.68 -0.13 2.84
C ALA A 217 -9.25 1.17 3.42
N ASN A 218 -9.03 2.32 2.75
CA ASN A 218 -9.59 3.60 3.17
C ASN A 218 -11.12 3.61 3.14
N VAL A 219 -11.74 3.01 2.12
CA VAL A 219 -13.20 2.86 2.04
C VAL A 219 -13.73 1.95 3.14
N ALA A 220 -13.04 0.83 3.43
CA ALA A 220 -13.39 -0.07 4.53
C ALA A 220 -13.31 0.67 5.88
N THR A 221 -12.22 1.43 6.10
CA THR A 221 -12.02 2.23 7.32
C THR A 221 -13.11 3.29 7.49
N ALA A 222 -13.44 4.02 6.42
CA ALA A 222 -14.49 5.04 6.47
C ALA A 222 -15.86 4.42 6.83
N ARG A 223 -16.21 3.27 6.26
CA ARG A 223 -17.44 2.52 6.60
C ARG A 223 -17.40 2.05 8.06
N PHE A 224 -16.30 1.49 8.51
CA PHE A 224 -16.12 1.06 9.89
C PHE A 224 -16.39 2.21 10.87
N MET A 225 -15.74 3.36 10.65
CA MET A 225 -15.93 4.55 11.49
C MET A 225 -17.39 5.03 11.49
N GLN A 226 -18.02 5.02 10.32
CA GLN A 226 -19.43 5.44 10.16
C GLN A 226 -20.40 4.48 10.85
N ASP A 227 -20.22 3.16 10.65
CA ASP A 227 -21.08 2.12 11.24
C ASP A 227 -21.00 2.11 12.78
N HIS A 228 -19.83 2.43 13.34
CA HIS A 228 -19.60 2.53 14.79
C HIS A 228 -19.80 3.94 15.36
N GLN A 229 -20.21 4.91 14.53
CA GLN A 229 -20.43 6.31 14.95
C GLN A 229 -19.19 6.94 15.59
N ILE A 230 -18.00 6.57 15.15
CA ILE A 230 -16.73 7.11 15.63
C ILE A 230 -16.44 8.42 14.90
N PRO A 231 -16.26 9.55 15.63
CA PRO A 231 -15.87 10.81 15.01
C PRO A 231 -14.54 10.67 14.27
N SER A 232 -14.52 11.00 12.99
CA SER A 232 -13.32 10.91 12.17
C SER A 232 -13.28 12.00 11.10
N LEU A 233 -12.08 12.27 10.60
CA LEU A 233 -11.88 13.20 9.48
C LEU A 233 -11.99 12.41 8.17
N TYR A 234 -12.86 12.89 7.28
CA TYR A 234 -13.02 12.32 5.94
C TYR A 234 -12.32 13.21 4.92
N ARG A 235 -11.48 12.60 4.10
CA ARG A 235 -10.89 13.29 2.94
C ARG A 235 -11.88 13.17 1.77
N VAL A 236 -12.49 14.28 1.41
CA VAL A 236 -13.47 14.35 0.32
C VAL A 236 -13.01 15.28 -0.79
N HIS A 237 -13.45 15.01 -2.01
CA HIS A 237 -13.30 15.91 -3.15
C HIS A 237 -14.69 16.29 -3.68
N GLY A 238 -14.95 17.61 -3.75
CA GLY A 238 -16.10 18.12 -4.48
C GLY A 238 -15.90 17.97 -5.99
N GLY A 239 -16.98 17.80 -6.74
CA GLY A 239 -16.91 17.91 -8.21
C GLY A 239 -16.42 19.30 -8.66
N PRO A 240 -15.91 19.44 -9.90
CA PRO A 240 -15.54 20.75 -10.42
C PRO A 240 -16.78 21.65 -10.45
N PRO A 241 -16.62 22.96 -10.15
CA PRO A 241 -17.73 23.89 -10.26
C PRO A 241 -18.20 23.99 -11.73
N PRO A 242 -19.51 24.18 -11.95
CA PRO A 242 -20.06 24.19 -13.31
C PRO A 242 -19.39 25.16 -14.29
N GLU A 243 -18.79 26.24 -13.75
CA GLU A 243 -18.10 27.25 -14.57
C GLU A 243 -16.72 26.75 -15.06
N ARG A 244 -16.27 25.60 -14.59
CA ARG A 244 -14.97 24.98 -14.98
C ARG A 244 -15.14 23.67 -15.75
N LEU A 245 -16.37 23.26 -16.01
CA LEU A 245 -16.74 22.19 -16.91
C LEU A 245 -16.95 22.74 -18.32
#